data_57effd0c62832b8a626c1f982c27ced5
#
_entry.id   57effd0c62832b8a626c1f982c27ced5
#
_cell.length_a   1.000
_cell.length_b   1.000
_cell.length_c   1.000
_cell.angle_alpha   90.00
_cell.angle_beta   90.00
_cell.angle_gamma   90.00
#
_symmetry.space_group_name_H-M   'P 1'
#
loop_
_entity.id
_entity.type
_entity.pdbx_description
1 polymer ?
#
loop_
_entity_poly.entity_id
_entity_poly.type
_entity_poly.pdbx_seq_one_letter_code
_entity_poly.pdbx_strand_id
1 'polypeptide(L)'
;AHAVYDGTDLGVVSSQHAVELAVSEVESITRETLHDSSYTVDQSLLTTETGVYLRKDVIGEEEFSSELTDQLGLVEYAYVLYVDGEKVVATTFPGALDDILNQLKLGYQTEDTVDAYFVEDVEIRQEYVDSSYVMNLGYIAEILNETKEGEVTYTVKKGDSYYSIADEYGLSVDALMKLNPGYDPKILRVGDVLTISNAVPYLTVVNVERQRYVQDVPYPVEYTDDASMYQGEYKVTSPGVYGKADITANVTYINGTETERQIVASATLSQPVTEYQIRGTKERPSWFPTGSFGWPCSGVITSYFGARNTGIRGASTYHEAIDIANSYGTPIYASDGGTVIYAGWMGGYGYLVKIDHGNGYVTYYGHNSSLLVSVGEHVHKGQQVARMGSTGVSSGNHCDFRIQLNGTFLNPLNYL
;
A
#
# COMPACT_ATOMS: atom_id res chain seq x y z
N ALA A 1 -60.29 -17.52 32.61
CA ALA A 1 -59.50 -18.75 32.80
C ALA A 1 -58.17 -18.43 33.42
N HIS A 2 -57.66 -19.20 34.35
CA HIS A 2 -56.30 -19.14 34.85
C HIS A 2 -55.48 -20.18 34.06
N ALA A 3 -54.39 -19.78 33.53
CA ALA A 3 -53.55 -20.61 32.66
C ALA A 3 -52.14 -20.82 33.24
N VAL A 4 -51.66 -22.05 33.12
CA VAL A 4 -50.30 -22.47 33.52
C VAL A 4 -49.68 -23.26 32.36
N TYR A 5 -48.44 -22.91 31.98
CA TYR A 5 -47.70 -23.61 30.96
C TYR A 5 -46.39 -24.17 31.56
N ASP A 6 -46.20 -25.48 31.45
CA ASP A 6 -45.03 -26.21 31.98
C ASP A 6 -44.74 -25.85 33.47
N GLY A 7 -45.80 -25.73 34.25
CA GLY A 7 -45.71 -25.35 35.68
C GLY A 7 -45.53 -23.87 35.99
N THR A 8 -45.36 -23.03 34.99
CA THR A 8 -45.26 -21.54 35.14
C THR A 8 -46.65 -20.90 35.04
N ASP A 9 -47.01 -20.10 36.00
CA ASP A 9 -48.25 -19.31 36.03
C ASP A 9 -48.22 -18.20 34.99
N LEU A 10 -49.06 -18.28 33.95
CA LEU A 10 -49.20 -17.29 32.89
C LEU A 10 -50.26 -16.21 33.19
N GLY A 11 -50.94 -16.34 34.34
CA GLY A 11 -51.94 -15.39 34.76
C GLY A 11 -53.40 -15.80 34.40
N VAL A 12 -54.30 -14.85 34.65
CA VAL A 12 -55.74 -15.04 34.46
C VAL A 12 -56.22 -14.22 33.29
N VAL A 13 -56.85 -14.85 32.28
CA VAL A 13 -57.48 -14.19 31.14
C VAL A 13 -59.00 -14.25 31.16
N SER A 14 -59.64 -13.46 30.32
CA SER A 14 -61.08 -13.24 30.34
C SER A 14 -61.91 -14.52 30.10
N SER A 15 -61.40 -15.47 29.32
CA SER A 15 -62.07 -16.71 28.95
C SER A 15 -61.13 -17.81 28.48
N GLN A 16 -61.57 -19.05 28.37
CA GLN A 16 -60.88 -20.14 27.70
C GLN A 16 -60.59 -19.85 26.24
N HIS A 17 -61.54 -19.17 25.54
CA HIS A 17 -61.37 -18.75 24.18
C HIS A 17 -60.23 -17.71 23.99
N ALA A 18 -60.03 -16.82 24.97
CA ALA A 18 -58.91 -15.91 24.94
C ALA A 18 -57.54 -16.64 25.04
N VAL A 19 -57.45 -17.75 25.77
CA VAL A 19 -56.25 -18.61 25.79
C VAL A 19 -56.02 -19.25 24.41
N GLU A 20 -57.05 -19.77 23.75
CA GLU A 20 -56.94 -20.38 22.42
C GLU A 20 -56.53 -19.36 21.35
N LEU A 21 -57.03 -18.14 21.42
CA LEU A 21 -56.64 -17.06 20.48
C LEU A 21 -55.16 -16.69 20.68
N ALA A 22 -54.72 -16.52 21.93
CA ALA A 22 -53.34 -16.16 22.23
C ALA A 22 -52.37 -17.29 21.83
N VAL A 23 -52.71 -18.57 22.06
CA VAL A 23 -51.91 -19.70 21.56
C VAL A 23 -51.79 -19.66 20.04
N SER A 24 -52.92 -19.43 19.34
CA SER A 24 -52.90 -19.32 17.86
C SER A 24 -52.03 -18.15 17.36
N GLU A 25 -52.08 -17.02 18.05
CA GLU A 25 -51.25 -15.86 17.76
C GLU A 25 -49.76 -16.17 17.93
N VAL A 26 -49.37 -16.72 19.10
CA VAL A 26 -47.98 -17.13 19.40
C VAL A 26 -47.46 -18.16 18.39
N GLU A 27 -48.30 -19.16 18.03
CA GLU A 27 -47.94 -20.10 16.97
C GLU A 27 -47.70 -19.43 15.64
N SER A 28 -48.54 -18.45 15.26
CA SER A 28 -48.41 -17.71 14.01
C SER A 28 -47.10 -16.88 13.98
N ILE A 29 -46.83 -16.13 15.05
CA ILE A 29 -45.60 -15.34 15.20
C ILE A 29 -44.39 -16.27 15.13
N THR A 30 -44.38 -17.38 15.87
CA THR A 30 -43.24 -18.31 15.93
C THR A 30 -43.01 -18.98 14.57
N ARG A 31 -44.07 -19.43 13.88
CA ARG A 31 -43.94 -19.99 12.52
C ARG A 31 -43.35 -19.05 11.51
N GLU A 32 -43.79 -17.79 11.54
CA GLU A 32 -43.32 -16.75 10.64
C GLU A 32 -41.85 -16.40 10.94
N THR A 33 -41.52 -16.17 12.19
CA THR A 33 -40.18 -15.79 12.67
C THR A 33 -39.13 -16.87 12.43
N LEU A 34 -39.45 -18.13 12.73
CA LEU A 34 -38.53 -19.27 12.58
C LEU A 34 -38.61 -19.91 11.18
N HIS A 35 -39.51 -19.43 10.30
CA HIS A 35 -39.79 -20.04 9.00
C HIS A 35 -40.17 -21.54 9.08
N ASP A 36 -40.78 -21.95 10.20
CA ASP A 36 -41.25 -23.32 10.46
C ASP A 36 -42.78 -23.41 10.47
N SER A 37 -43.37 -23.72 9.32
CA SER A 37 -44.83 -23.86 9.17
C SER A 37 -45.44 -24.99 9.96
N SER A 38 -44.62 -25.92 10.49
CA SER A 38 -45.06 -27.08 11.27
C SER A 38 -45.14 -26.84 12.77
N TYR A 39 -44.58 -25.74 13.24
CA TYR A 39 -44.52 -25.42 14.66
C TYR A 39 -45.92 -25.34 15.29
N THR A 40 -46.08 -25.97 16.44
CA THR A 40 -47.27 -25.88 17.30
C THR A 40 -46.85 -25.84 18.77
N VAL A 41 -47.57 -25.08 19.57
CA VAL A 41 -47.41 -25.09 21.03
C VAL A 41 -47.80 -26.44 21.57
N ASP A 42 -46.98 -27.04 22.45
CA ASP A 42 -47.29 -28.29 23.11
C ASP A 42 -48.44 -28.09 24.09
N GLN A 43 -49.64 -28.40 23.65
CA GLN A 43 -50.85 -28.26 24.42
C GLN A 43 -50.93 -29.23 25.64
N SER A 44 -50.10 -30.23 25.68
CA SER A 44 -50.04 -31.12 26.84
C SER A 44 -49.43 -30.47 28.08
N LEU A 45 -48.64 -29.39 27.89
CA LEU A 45 -48.04 -28.58 28.92
C LEU A 45 -48.92 -27.40 29.38
N LEU A 46 -49.99 -27.10 28.61
CA LEU A 46 -50.90 -26.00 28.91
C LEU A 46 -52.10 -26.52 29.72
N THR A 47 -52.23 -26.05 30.93
CA THR A 47 -53.38 -26.34 31.78
C THR A 47 -54.18 -25.07 32.05
N THR A 48 -55.51 -25.19 32.02
CA THR A 48 -56.41 -24.04 32.24
C THR A 48 -57.49 -24.40 33.27
N GLU A 49 -57.73 -23.50 34.22
CA GLU A 49 -58.80 -23.64 35.19
C GLU A 49 -59.79 -22.45 35.09
N THR A 50 -61.06 -22.81 34.95
CA THR A 50 -62.13 -21.78 34.98
C THR A 50 -62.59 -21.53 36.42
N GLY A 51 -62.66 -20.26 36.77
CA GLY A 51 -63.05 -19.85 38.13
C GLY A 51 -63.58 -18.41 38.19
N VAL A 52 -63.84 -17.93 39.41
CA VAL A 52 -64.24 -16.55 39.61
C VAL A 52 -63.01 -15.81 40.13
N TYR A 53 -62.53 -14.88 39.33
CA TYR A 53 -61.30 -14.08 39.59
C TYR A 53 -61.70 -12.60 39.75
N LEU A 54 -60.88 -11.88 40.49
CA LEU A 54 -61.06 -10.41 40.60
C LEU A 54 -60.71 -9.78 39.24
N ARG A 55 -61.54 -8.80 38.81
CA ARG A 55 -61.33 -8.13 37.52
C ARG A 55 -59.94 -7.47 37.40
N LYS A 56 -59.34 -7.07 38.50
CA LYS A 56 -58.00 -6.46 38.55
C LYS A 56 -56.85 -7.48 38.29
N ASP A 57 -57.14 -8.78 38.47
CA ASP A 57 -56.19 -9.85 38.27
C ASP A 57 -56.27 -10.46 36.86
N VAL A 58 -57.20 -9.99 36.03
CA VAL A 58 -57.37 -10.43 34.62
C VAL A 58 -56.46 -9.58 33.73
N ILE A 59 -55.51 -10.23 33.09
CA ILE A 59 -54.60 -9.63 32.12
C ILE A 59 -55.24 -9.60 30.73
N GLY A 60 -54.72 -8.73 29.85
CA GLY A 60 -55.11 -8.64 28.45
C GLY A 60 -54.64 -9.84 27.58
N GLU A 61 -55.23 -10.04 26.45
CA GLU A 61 -54.79 -11.10 25.50
C GLU A 61 -53.35 -10.88 24.99
N GLU A 62 -52.96 -9.63 24.69
CA GLU A 62 -51.61 -9.23 24.30
C GLU A 62 -50.56 -9.54 25.39
N GLU A 63 -50.91 -9.20 26.65
CA GLU A 63 -50.04 -9.48 27.79
C GLU A 63 -49.87 -10.99 27.98
N PHE A 64 -50.95 -11.78 27.85
CA PHE A 64 -50.90 -13.20 27.96
C PHE A 64 -50.13 -13.88 26.77
N SER A 65 -50.26 -13.38 25.54
CA SER A 65 -49.49 -13.81 24.40
C SER A 65 -48.00 -13.55 24.64
N SER A 66 -47.65 -12.39 25.21
CA SER A 66 -46.26 -12.05 25.57
C SER A 66 -45.69 -13.01 26.61
N GLU A 67 -46.41 -13.24 27.73
CA GLU A 67 -45.98 -14.17 28.79
C GLU A 67 -45.79 -15.60 28.26
N LEU A 68 -46.68 -16.07 27.38
CA LEU A 68 -46.53 -17.38 26.74
C LEU A 68 -45.33 -17.41 25.78
N THR A 69 -45.09 -16.36 25.02
CA THR A 69 -43.94 -16.23 24.11
C THR A 69 -42.62 -16.28 24.90
N ASP A 70 -42.55 -15.52 25.97
CA ASP A 70 -41.39 -15.46 26.87
C ASP A 70 -41.11 -16.80 27.52
N GLN A 71 -42.20 -17.53 27.97
CA GLN A 71 -42.07 -18.86 28.55
C GLN A 71 -41.60 -19.91 27.53
N LEU A 72 -41.97 -19.77 26.26
CA LEU A 72 -41.48 -20.66 25.19
C LEU A 72 -40.03 -20.40 24.85
N GLY A 73 -39.55 -19.15 24.96
CA GLY A 73 -38.15 -18.74 24.79
C GLY A 73 -37.59 -18.99 23.38
N LEU A 74 -38.43 -19.19 22.37
CA LEU A 74 -38.02 -19.49 20.99
C LEU A 74 -37.84 -18.22 20.15
N VAL A 75 -38.68 -17.21 20.41
CA VAL A 75 -38.67 -15.91 19.73
C VAL A 75 -38.78 -14.82 20.77
N GLU A 76 -38.15 -13.68 20.49
CA GLU A 76 -38.20 -12.49 21.35
C GLU A 76 -38.56 -11.27 20.54
N TYR A 77 -39.36 -10.34 21.12
CA TYR A 77 -39.61 -9.03 20.53
C TYR A 77 -38.46 -8.10 20.85
N ALA A 78 -37.63 -7.81 19.85
CA ALA A 78 -36.33 -7.16 20.07
C ALA A 78 -36.07 -6.02 19.08
N TYR A 79 -35.08 -5.19 19.41
CA TYR A 79 -34.48 -4.22 18.50
C TYR A 79 -33.40 -4.93 17.70
N VAL A 80 -33.57 -4.97 16.39
CA VAL A 80 -32.74 -5.71 15.44
C VAL A 80 -31.94 -4.75 14.59
N LEU A 81 -30.62 -4.94 14.58
CA LEU A 81 -29.72 -4.20 13.70
C LEU A 81 -29.64 -4.90 12.33
N TYR A 82 -29.93 -4.14 11.29
CA TYR A 82 -29.70 -4.50 9.89
C TYR A 82 -28.54 -3.68 9.35
N VAL A 83 -27.65 -4.35 8.62
CA VAL A 83 -26.55 -3.75 7.88
C VAL A 83 -26.67 -4.21 6.44
N ASP A 84 -26.85 -3.25 5.50
CA ASP A 84 -27.11 -3.51 4.07
C ASP A 84 -28.30 -4.46 3.84
N GLY A 85 -29.32 -4.36 4.71
CA GLY A 85 -30.51 -5.20 4.66
C GLY A 85 -30.36 -6.59 5.26
N GLU A 86 -29.20 -6.99 5.73
CA GLU A 86 -28.95 -8.24 6.42
C GLU A 86 -29.07 -8.09 7.95
N LYS A 87 -29.78 -9.00 8.61
CA LYS A 87 -29.91 -9.07 10.06
C LYS A 87 -28.59 -9.49 10.69
N VAL A 88 -28.04 -8.67 11.60
CA VAL A 88 -26.72 -8.91 12.23
C VAL A 88 -26.84 -9.32 13.68
N VAL A 89 -27.47 -8.49 14.51
CA VAL A 89 -27.62 -8.70 15.96
C VAL A 89 -28.96 -8.13 16.45
N ALA A 90 -29.41 -8.58 17.62
CA ALA A 90 -30.59 -8.04 18.28
C ALA A 90 -30.37 -7.86 19.78
N THR A 91 -31.15 -6.97 20.40
CA THR A 91 -31.22 -6.77 21.84
C THR A 91 -32.62 -6.37 22.28
N THR A 92 -32.98 -6.71 23.49
CA THR A 92 -34.24 -6.27 24.10
C THR A 92 -34.15 -4.89 24.75
N PHE A 93 -32.93 -4.32 24.85
CA PHE A 93 -32.71 -3.01 25.48
C PHE A 93 -32.96 -1.85 24.51
N PRO A 94 -33.98 -0.99 24.76
CA PRO A 94 -34.28 0.12 23.87
C PRO A 94 -33.13 1.15 23.84
N GLY A 95 -32.78 1.62 22.63
CA GLY A 95 -31.73 2.62 22.40
C GLY A 95 -30.29 2.11 22.53
N ALA A 96 -30.08 0.87 22.98
CA ALA A 96 -28.72 0.35 23.20
C ALA A 96 -27.93 0.18 21.91
N LEU A 97 -28.58 -0.19 20.79
CA LEU A 97 -27.93 -0.28 19.49
C LEU A 97 -27.49 1.10 18.98
N ASP A 98 -28.34 2.12 19.14
CA ASP A 98 -27.97 3.51 18.79
C ASP A 98 -26.76 3.97 19.59
N ASP A 99 -26.71 3.65 20.88
CA ASP A 99 -25.58 4.02 21.75
C ASP A 99 -24.29 3.32 21.29
N ILE A 100 -24.34 2.03 20.98
CA ILE A 100 -23.17 1.27 20.47
C ILE A 100 -22.72 1.85 19.13
N LEU A 101 -23.61 2.10 18.18
CA LEU A 101 -23.30 2.68 16.88
C LEU A 101 -22.69 4.09 17.01
N ASN A 102 -23.21 4.90 17.94
CA ASN A 102 -22.64 6.22 18.23
C ASN A 102 -21.25 6.11 18.85
N GLN A 103 -21.02 5.17 19.78
CA GLN A 103 -19.69 4.95 20.35
C GLN A 103 -18.67 4.51 19.29
N LEU A 104 -19.06 3.65 18.33
CA LEU A 104 -18.20 3.27 17.21
C LEU A 104 -17.78 4.50 16.39
N LYS A 105 -18.71 5.39 16.06
CA LYS A 105 -18.38 6.64 15.33
C LYS A 105 -17.51 7.57 16.16
N LEU A 106 -17.80 7.72 17.47
CA LEU A 106 -17.02 8.57 18.39
C LEU A 106 -15.55 8.16 18.48
N GLY A 107 -15.24 6.87 18.32
CA GLY A 107 -13.87 6.36 18.29
C GLY A 107 -12.99 6.94 17.17
N TYR A 108 -13.60 7.48 16.12
CA TYR A 108 -12.93 8.09 14.97
C TYR A 108 -13.06 9.62 14.89
N GLN A 109 -13.84 10.22 15.79
CA GLN A 109 -14.11 11.66 15.77
C GLN A 109 -13.07 12.45 16.59
N THR A 110 -12.80 13.66 16.12
CA THR A 110 -11.95 14.67 16.76
C THR A 110 -12.75 15.97 16.95
N GLU A 111 -12.15 16.98 17.59
CA GLU A 111 -12.77 18.33 17.69
C GLU A 111 -12.97 19.01 16.33
N ASP A 112 -12.25 18.59 15.30
CA ASP A 112 -12.36 19.12 13.94
C ASP A 112 -13.41 18.38 13.09
N THR A 113 -14.07 17.34 13.63
CA THR A 113 -15.08 16.56 12.91
C THR A 113 -16.32 17.42 12.62
N VAL A 114 -16.70 17.44 11.35
CA VAL A 114 -17.91 18.14 10.87
C VAL A 114 -19.00 17.18 10.46
N ASP A 115 -18.67 15.91 10.15
CA ASP A 115 -19.62 14.86 9.83
C ASP A 115 -19.01 13.48 10.12
N ALA A 116 -19.88 12.52 10.52
CA ALA A 116 -19.47 11.12 10.73
C ALA A 116 -20.66 10.17 10.50
N TYR A 117 -20.47 9.22 9.57
CA TYR A 117 -21.51 8.27 9.16
C TYR A 117 -20.89 6.90 8.81
N PHE A 118 -21.74 5.90 8.63
CA PHE A 118 -21.33 4.60 8.10
C PHE A 118 -21.49 4.56 6.58
N VAL A 119 -20.64 3.80 5.90
CA VAL A 119 -20.76 3.54 4.46
C VAL A 119 -21.96 2.65 4.18
N GLU A 120 -22.16 1.66 5.06
CA GLU A 120 -23.24 0.69 4.97
C GLU A 120 -24.58 1.33 5.32
N ASP A 121 -25.66 0.79 4.76
CA ASP A 121 -27.04 1.15 5.14
C ASP A 121 -27.37 0.49 6.48
N VAL A 122 -27.51 1.30 7.52
CA VAL A 122 -27.73 0.86 8.91
C VAL A 122 -29.14 1.20 9.33
N GLU A 123 -29.93 0.18 9.66
CA GLU A 123 -31.32 0.32 10.10
C GLU A 123 -31.55 -0.48 11.39
N ILE A 124 -32.31 0.09 12.31
CA ILE A 124 -32.79 -0.60 13.52
C ILE A 124 -34.30 -0.77 13.38
N ARG A 125 -34.77 -2.03 13.43
CA ARG A 125 -36.19 -2.39 13.40
C ARG A 125 -36.57 -3.08 14.71
N GLN A 126 -37.85 -2.93 15.06
CA GLN A 126 -38.41 -3.63 16.22
C GLN A 126 -39.34 -4.72 15.71
N GLU A 127 -38.98 -5.97 15.95
CA GLU A 127 -39.71 -7.14 15.43
C GLU A 127 -39.46 -8.38 16.29
N TYR A 128 -40.24 -9.45 16.08
CA TYR A 128 -39.94 -10.76 16.63
C TYR A 128 -38.78 -11.39 15.87
N VAL A 129 -37.83 -11.94 16.64
CA VAL A 129 -36.65 -12.64 16.11
C VAL A 129 -36.46 -13.98 16.83
N ASP A 130 -35.76 -14.89 16.18
CA ASP A 130 -35.22 -16.07 16.86
C ASP A 130 -34.37 -15.61 18.05
N SER A 131 -34.63 -16.17 19.24
CA SER A 131 -33.93 -15.78 20.50
C SER A 131 -32.42 -15.91 20.41
N SER A 132 -31.88 -16.73 19.48
CA SER A 132 -30.45 -16.86 19.24
C SER A 132 -29.79 -15.59 18.68
N TYR A 133 -30.57 -14.68 18.09
CA TYR A 133 -30.07 -13.35 17.66
C TYR A 133 -29.95 -12.36 18.80
N VAL A 134 -30.64 -12.59 19.92
CA VAL A 134 -30.64 -11.66 21.07
C VAL A 134 -29.40 -11.90 21.91
N MET A 135 -28.56 -10.86 22.00
CA MET A 135 -27.25 -10.95 22.60
C MET A 135 -27.05 -9.91 23.69
N ASN A 136 -26.09 -10.15 24.60
CA ASN A 136 -25.69 -9.12 25.55
C ASN A 136 -24.93 -7.98 24.83
N LEU A 137 -25.04 -6.75 25.37
CA LEU A 137 -24.51 -5.55 24.74
C LEU A 137 -22.99 -5.56 24.57
N GLY A 138 -22.25 -6.21 25.47
CA GLY A 138 -20.80 -6.34 25.36
C GLY A 138 -20.39 -7.17 24.15
N TYR A 139 -21.10 -8.28 23.91
CA TYR A 139 -20.85 -9.16 22.77
C TYR A 139 -21.27 -8.52 21.44
N ILE A 140 -22.38 -7.75 21.44
CA ILE A 140 -22.79 -6.96 20.27
C ILE A 140 -21.69 -5.95 19.88
N ALA A 141 -21.16 -5.21 20.87
CA ALA A 141 -20.08 -4.24 20.62
C ALA A 141 -18.80 -4.93 20.10
N GLU A 142 -18.49 -6.14 20.57
CA GLU A 142 -17.37 -6.95 20.09
C GLU A 142 -17.57 -7.36 18.63
N ILE A 143 -18.73 -7.97 18.29
CA ILE A 143 -19.07 -8.37 16.91
C ILE A 143 -18.96 -7.19 15.94
N LEU A 144 -19.53 -6.04 16.28
CA LEU A 144 -19.54 -4.87 15.39
C LEU A 144 -18.14 -4.24 15.20
N ASN A 145 -17.21 -4.48 16.14
CA ASN A 145 -15.80 -4.11 15.99
C ASN A 145 -14.95 -5.14 15.24
N GLU A 146 -15.45 -6.35 15.04
CA GLU A 146 -14.77 -7.38 14.28
C GLU A 146 -14.97 -7.20 12.77
N THR A 147 -14.31 -8.04 11.99
CA THR A 147 -14.44 -8.06 10.54
C THR A 147 -15.41 -9.14 10.09
N LYS A 148 -16.36 -8.77 9.21
CA LYS A 148 -17.29 -9.70 8.56
C LYS A 148 -16.54 -10.74 7.73
N GLU A 149 -15.46 -10.28 7.04
CA GLU A 149 -14.54 -11.13 6.28
C GLU A 149 -13.12 -10.79 6.69
N GLY A 150 -12.34 -11.80 7.03
CA GLY A 150 -10.93 -11.64 7.38
C GLY A 150 -10.07 -11.21 6.19
N GLU A 151 -8.90 -10.65 6.49
CA GLU A 151 -7.89 -10.38 5.48
C GLU A 151 -7.50 -11.67 4.76
N VAL A 152 -7.53 -11.65 3.42
CA VAL A 152 -7.10 -12.79 2.61
C VAL A 152 -5.68 -12.52 2.11
N THR A 153 -4.77 -13.45 2.40
CA THR A 153 -3.37 -13.36 1.98
C THR A 153 -3.00 -14.48 1.01
N TYR A 154 -2.02 -14.19 0.15
CA TYR A 154 -1.45 -15.15 -0.78
C TYR A 154 0.06 -15.25 -0.59
N THR A 155 0.58 -16.47 -0.49
CA THR A 155 2.03 -16.70 -0.43
C THR A 155 2.58 -16.93 -1.83
N VAL A 156 3.51 -16.08 -2.24
CA VAL A 156 4.13 -16.07 -3.58
C VAL A 156 4.86 -17.38 -3.85
N LYS A 157 4.56 -18.01 -4.99
CA LYS A 157 5.15 -19.27 -5.46
C LYS A 157 6.13 -19.02 -6.59
N LYS A 158 6.92 -20.04 -6.92
CA LYS A 158 7.89 -19.97 -8.03
C LYS A 158 7.17 -19.80 -9.38
N GLY A 159 7.46 -18.72 -10.07
CA GLY A 159 6.88 -18.37 -11.37
C GLY A 159 5.80 -17.29 -11.29
N ASP A 160 5.42 -16.88 -10.09
CA ASP A 160 4.44 -15.82 -9.90
C ASP A 160 5.03 -14.44 -10.24
N SER A 161 4.13 -13.56 -10.62
CA SER A 161 4.35 -12.13 -10.82
C SER A 161 3.16 -11.36 -10.25
N TYR A 162 3.32 -10.06 -9.98
CA TYR A 162 2.19 -9.21 -9.59
C TYR A 162 1.03 -9.30 -10.58
N TYR A 163 1.33 -9.41 -11.88
CA TYR A 163 0.30 -9.54 -12.92
C TYR A 163 -0.46 -10.86 -12.81
N SER A 164 0.25 -12.00 -12.67
CA SER A 164 -0.41 -13.31 -12.59
C SER A 164 -1.24 -13.48 -11.32
N ILE A 165 -0.77 -12.94 -10.18
CA ILE A 165 -1.51 -12.95 -8.92
C ILE A 165 -2.74 -12.05 -9.02
N ALA A 166 -2.59 -10.82 -9.52
CA ALA A 166 -3.71 -9.90 -9.69
C ALA A 166 -4.79 -10.50 -10.60
N ASP A 167 -4.40 -11.10 -11.73
CA ASP A 167 -5.31 -11.76 -12.68
C ASP A 167 -6.06 -12.94 -12.04
N GLU A 168 -5.35 -13.79 -11.26
CA GLU A 168 -5.92 -14.95 -10.56
C GLU A 168 -7.04 -14.55 -9.58
N TYR A 169 -6.89 -13.38 -8.93
CA TYR A 169 -7.86 -12.88 -7.93
C TYR A 169 -8.77 -11.76 -8.45
N GLY A 170 -8.78 -11.50 -9.76
CA GLY A 170 -9.67 -10.49 -10.38
C GLY A 170 -9.33 -9.05 -9.99
N LEU A 171 -8.10 -8.78 -9.56
CA LEU A 171 -7.61 -7.47 -9.19
C LEU A 171 -6.87 -6.81 -10.35
N SER A 172 -6.84 -5.47 -10.38
CA SER A 172 -5.82 -4.78 -11.16
C SER A 172 -4.47 -4.83 -10.44
N VAL A 173 -3.35 -4.75 -11.21
CA VAL A 173 -2.01 -4.67 -10.61
C VAL A 173 -1.89 -3.48 -9.65
N ASP A 174 -2.48 -2.34 -10.03
CA ASP A 174 -2.50 -1.13 -9.18
C ASP A 174 -3.28 -1.34 -7.86
N ALA A 175 -4.39 -2.10 -7.90
CA ALA A 175 -5.13 -2.45 -6.70
C ALA A 175 -4.30 -3.36 -5.79
N LEU A 176 -3.68 -4.41 -6.34
CA LEU A 176 -2.80 -5.30 -5.59
C LEU A 176 -1.58 -4.55 -5.00
N MET A 177 -1.02 -3.58 -5.71
CA MET A 177 0.06 -2.71 -5.21
C MET A 177 -0.39 -1.84 -4.03
N LYS A 178 -1.60 -1.27 -4.08
CA LYS A 178 -2.17 -0.48 -2.99
C LYS A 178 -2.40 -1.31 -1.73
N LEU A 179 -2.82 -2.56 -1.88
CA LEU A 179 -2.95 -3.50 -0.76
C LEU A 179 -1.59 -3.85 -0.14
N ASN A 180 -0.49 -3.70 -0.90
CA ASN A 180 0.87 -4.13 -0.50
C ASN A 180 1.91 -3.00 -0.65
N PRO A 181 1.78 -1.86 0.03
CA PRO A 181 2.65 -0.70 -0.16
C PRO A 181 4.11 -0.94 0.24
N GLY A 182 4.40 -2.02 0.96
CA GLY A 182 5.76 -2.41 1.38
C GLY A 182 6.54 -3.24 0.36
N TYR A 183 5.94 -3.62 -0.77
CA TYR A 183 6.57 -4.47 -1.78
C TYR A 183 6.83 -3.72 -3.10
N ASP A 184 8.02 -3.94 -3.67
CA ASP A 184 8.33 -3.49 -5.04
C ASP A 184 7.81 -4.55 -6.03
N PRO A 185 6.87 -4.22 -6.94
CA PRO A 185 6.31 -5.17 -7.89
C PRO A 185 7.33 -5.76 -8.87
N LYS A 186 8.52 -5.16 -8.97
CA LYS A 186 9.63 -5.67 -9.79
C LYS A 186 10.52 -6.67 -9.05
N ILE A 187 10.37 -6.80 -7.72
CA ILE A 187 11.23 -7.62 -6.86
C ILE A 187 10.36 -8.53 -5.98
N LEU A 188 9.54 -9.36 -6.62
CA LEU A 188 8.72 -10.34 -5.92
C LEU A 188 9.52 -11.62 -5.66
N ARG A 189 9.53 -12.10 -4.42
CA ARG A 189 10.29 -13.28 -4.01
C ARG A 189 9.35 -14.43 -3.63
N VAL A 190 9.77 -15.65 -3.93
CA VAL A 190 9.07 -16.83 -3.46
C VAL A 190 9.06 -16.84 -1.92
N GLY A 191 7.86 -16.99 -1.36
CA GLY A 191 7.62 -16.92 0.08
C GLY A 191 7.17 -15.56 0.60
N ASP A 192 7.18 -14.49 -0.22
CA ASP A 192 6.54 -13.24 0.15
C ASP A 192 5.04 -13.47 0.37
N VAL A 193 4.46 -12.76 1.34
CA VAL A 193 3.03 -12.85 1.65
C VAL A 193 2.37 -11.55 1.23
N LEU A 194 1.50 -11.64 0.22
CA LEU A 194 0.75 -10.50 -0.28
C LEU A 194 -0.69 -10.53 0.25
N THR A 195 -1.19 -9.39 0.68
CA THR A 195 -2.61 -9.16 0.93
C THR A 195 -3.34 -9.07 -0.40
N ILE A 196 -4.34 -9.89 -0.62
CA ILE A 196 -5.17 -9.89 -1.84
C ILE A 196 -6.58 -9.36 -1.58
N SER A 197 -7.01 -9.30 -0.31
CA SER A 197 -8.23 -8.64 0.12
C SER A 197 -8.03 -8.12 1.54
N ASN A 198 -8.42 -6.87 1.79
CA ASN A 198 -8.47 -6.36 3.16
C ASN A 198 -9.58 -7.06 3.95
N ALA A 199 -9.41 -7.12 5.26
CA ALA A 199 -10.48 -7.47 6.17
C ALA A 199 -11.67 -6.51 5.96
N VAL A 200 -12.87 -7.07 5.78
CA VAL A 200 -14.11 -6.29 5.60
C VAL A 200 -14.76 -6.13 6.97
N PRO A 201 -14.80 -4.93 7.56
CA PRO A 201 -15.48 -4.70 8.82
C PRO A 201 -17.00 -4.84 8.66
N TYR A 202 -17.72 -5.09 9.76
CA TYR A 202 -19.18 -5.02 9.73
C TYR A 202 -19.67 -3.60 9.42
N LEU A 203 -18.96 -2.59 9.93
CA LEU A 203 -19.29 -1.20 9.73
C LEU A 203 -18.03 -0.40 9.39
N THR A 204 -18.14 0.40 8.35
CA THR A 204 -17.08 1.28 7.87
C THR A 204 -17.41 2.72 8.26
N VAL A 205 -16.64 3.29 9.18
CA VAL A 205 -16.85 4.67 9.64
C VAL A 205 -16.16 5.64 8.70
N VAL A 206 -16.93 6.57 8.15
CA VAL A 206 -16.43 7.76 7.46
C VAL A 206 -16.47 8.93 8.45
N ASN A 207 -15.33 9.60 8.63
CA ASN A 207 -15.20 10.82 9.41
C ASN A 207 -14.71 11.94 8.50
N VAL A 208 -15.40 13.09 8.49
CA VAL A 208 -14.99 14.26 7.72
C VAL A 208 -14.57 15.36 8.70
N GLU A 209 -13.32 15.78 8.59
CA GLU A 209 -12.75 16.85 9.42
C GLU A 209 -12.59 18.14 8.62
N ARG A 210 -12.79 19.27 9.29
CA ARG A 210 -12.47 20.59 8.74
C ARG A 210 -11.17 21.09 9.31
N GLN A 211 -10.09 20.89 8.53
CA GLN A 211 -8.74 21.27 8.95
C GLN A 211 -8.35 22.63 8.36
N ARG A 212 -7.64 23.43 9.15
CA ARG A 212 -7.04 24.70 8.73
C ARG A 212 -5.54 24.66 8.95
N TYR A 213 -4.78 24.94 7.89
CA TYR A 213 -3.32 24.92 7.93
C TYR A 213 -2.71 25.92 6.93
N VAL A 214 -1.44 26.27 7.16
CA VAL A 214 -0.68 27.09 6.24
C VAL A 214 0.11 26.19 5.29
N GLN A 215 -0.07 26.41 3.99
CA GLN A 215 0.63 25.70 2.93
C GLN A 215 1.60 26.62 2.21
N ASP A 216 2.79 26.09 1.87
CA ASP A 216 3.73 26.80 1.03
C ASP A 216 3.25 26.83 -0.43
N VAL A 217 3.31 28.02 -1.04
CA VAL A 217 2.98 28.23 -2.45
C VAL A 217 4.30 28.29 -3.23
N PRO A 218 4.53 27.39 -4.19
CA PRO A 218 5.76 27.37 -4.97
C PRO A 218 5.99 28.69 -5.71
N TYR A 219 7.25 29.11 -5.79
CA TYR A 219 7.65 30.26 -6.59
C TYR A 219 7.91 29.83 -8.04
N PRO A 220 7.65 30.71 -9.02
CA PRO A 220 8.06 30.52 -10.40
C PRO A 220 9.57 30.72 -10.56
N VAL A 221 10.16 30.04 -11.56
CA VAL A 221 11.56 30.20 -11.93
C VAL A 221 11.63 30.82 -13.32
N GLU A 222 12.32 31.97 -13.45
CA GLU A 222 12.57 32.65 -14.73
C GLU A 222 14.03 32.49 -15.13
N TYR A 223 14.26 32.23 -16.42
CA TYR A 223 15.57 31.97 -16.97
C TYR A 223 16.02 33.10 -17.89
N THR A 224 17.28 33.49 -17.75
CA THR A 224 18.01 34.30 -18.73
C THR A 224 19.06 33.43 -19.40
N ASP A 225 19.07 33.35 -20.71
CA ASP A 225 20.01 32.53 -21.47
C ASP A 225 21.40 33.14 -21.55
N ASP A 226 22.45 32.32 -21.35
CA ASP A 226 23.86 32.72 -21.49
C ASP A 226 24.59 31.75 -22.42
N ALA A 227 25.00 32.25 -23.58
CA ALA A 227 25.74 31.49 -24.60
C ALA A 227 27.21 31.20 -24.20
N SER A 228 27.70 31.76 -23.11
CA SER A 228 29.05 31.46 -22.60
C SER A 228 29.06 30.22 -21.68
N MET A 229 27.93 29.88 -21.07
CA MET A 229 27.74 28.73 -20.20
C MET A 229 27.22 27.52 -21.01
N TYR A 230 27.66 26.33 -20.63
CA TYR A 230 27.21 25.09 -21.30
C TYR A 230 25.76 24.72 -20.90
N GLN A 231 25.06 24.05 -21.81
CA GLN A 231 23.74 23.47 -21.54
C GLN A 231 23.78 22.58 -20.31
N GLY A 232 22.78 22.76 -19.39
CA GLY A 232 22.70 22.09 -18.11
C GLY A 232 23.46 22.79 -16.98
N GLU A 233 24.13 23.92 -17.23
CA GLU A 233 24.67 24.78 -16.20
C GLU A 233 23.66 25.88 -15.85
N TYR A 234 23.48 26.12 -14.56
CA TYR A 234 22.56 27.12 -14.03
C TYR A 234 23.24 27.92 -12.94
N LYS A 235 22.93 29.22 -12.90
CA LYS A 235 23.39 30.11 -11.85
C LYS A 235 22.23 30.92 -11.31
N VAL A 236 21.87 30.71 -10.04
CA VAL A 236 20.87 31.54 -9.36
C VAL A 236 21.41 32.96 -9.18
N THR A 237 20.67 33.93 -9.70
CA THR A 237 21.00 35.36 -9.56
C THR A 237 20.17 36.06 -8.51
N SER A 238 18.93 35.59 -8.31
CA SER A 238 18.04 36.01 -7.23
C SER A 238 17.29 34.77 -6.73
N PRO A 239 17.45 34.37 -5.47
CA PRO A 239 16.77 33.20 -4.94
C PRO A 239 15.27 33.46 -4.84
N GLY A 240 14.48 32.43 -5.14
CA GLY A 240 13.05 32.40 -4.94
C GLY A 240 12.69 32.30 -3.44
N VAL A 241 11.49 32.76 -3.13
CA VAL A 241 10.91 32.60 -1.79
C VAL A 241 9.51 32.02 -1.94
N TYR A 242 9.23 30.93 -1.21
CA TYR A 242 7.89 30.36 -1.18
C TYR A 242 6.89 31.37 -0.63
N GLY A 243 5.76 31.50 -1.32
CA GLY A 243 4.59 32.18 -0.77
C GLY A 243 3.94 31.30 0.30
N LYS A 244 2.93 31.85 0.97
CA LYS A 244 2.12 31.13 1.94
C LYS A 244 0.64 31.35 1.69
N ALA A 245 -0.14 30.29 1.82
CA ALA A 245 -1.60 30.35 1.78
C ALA A 245 -2.18 29.72 3.05
N ASP A 246 -3.24 30.33 3.58
CA ASP A 246 -4.08 29.78 4.63
C ASP A 246 -5.13 28.91 3.96
N ILE A 247 -5.06 27.62 4.17
CA ILE A 247 -5.91 26.61 3.54
C ILE A 247 -6.93 26.13 4.57
N THR A 248 -8.19 26.04 4.15
CA THR A 248 -9.22 25.27 4.84
C THR A 248 -9.60 24.11 3.94
N ALA A 249 -9.51 22.90 4.44
CA ALA A 249 -9.84 21.68 3.70
C ALA A 249 -10.81 20.79 4.48
N ASN A 250 -11.73 20.11 3.78
CA ASN A 250 -12.42 18.96 4.30
C ASN A 250 -11.54 17.73 4.02
N VAL A 251 -11.22 16.99 5.05
CA VAL A 251 -10.40 15.78 5.00
C VAL A 251 -11.26 14.59 5.37
N THR A 252 -11.41 13.66 4.45
CA THR A 252 -12.21 12.45 4.65
C THR A 252 -11.31 11.31 5.10
N TYR A 253 -11.70 10.69 6.20
CA TYR A 253 -11.06 9.50 6.75
C TYR A 253 -12.02 8.32 6.66
N ILE A 254 -11.53 7.17 6.26
CA ILE A 254 -12.24 5.89 6.31
C ILE A 254 -11.52 5.02 7.33
N ASN A 255 -12.23 4.63 8.40
CA ASN A 255 -11.68 3.87 9.53
C ASN A 255 -10.34 4.48 10.04
N GLY A 256 -10.28 5.81 10.15
CA GLY A 256 -9.11 6.56 10.62
C GLY A 256 -7.99 6.77 9.60
N THR A 257 -8.13 6.28 8.36
CA THR A 257 -7.15 6.49 7.29
C THR A 257 -7.61 7.62 6.37
N GLU A 258 -6.76 8.65 6.14
CA GLU A 258 -7.05 9.72 5.19
C GLU A 258 -7.16 9.16 3.77
N THR A 259 -8.31 9.42 3.13
CA THR A 259 -8.61 8.95 1.76
C THR A 259 -8.79 10.09 0.78
N GLU A 260 -9.26 11.24 1.23
CA GLU A 260 -9.50 12.40 0.39
C GLU A 260 -9.23 13.70 1.15
N ARG A 261 -8.71 14.70 0.43
CA ARG A 261 -8.49 16.05 0.95
C ARG A 261 -9.02 17.06 -0.06
N GLN A 262 -10.13 17.70 0.24
CA GLN A 262 -10.76 18.71 -0.60
C GLN A 262 -10.54 20.10 -0.03
N ILE A 263 -9.82 20.96 -0.76
CA ILE A 263 -9.66 22.37 -0.38
C ILE A 263 -11.00 23.10 -0.61
N VAL A 264 -11.57 23.64 0.45
CA VAL A 264 -12.84 24.38 0.42
C VAL A 264 -12.64 25.90 0.45
N ALA A 265 -11.50 26.38 0.97
CA ALA A 265 -11.10 27.77 0.93
C ALA A 265 -9.59 27.93 0.93
N SER A 266 -9.11 28.96 0.25
CA SER A 266 -7.68 29.34 0.23
C SER A 266 -7.57 30.85 0.27
N ALA A 267 -6.76 31.37 1.18
CA ALA A 267 -6.45 32.80 1.28
C ALA A 267 -4.93 33.00 1.22
N THR A 268 -4.46 33.84 0.31
CA THR A 268 -3.04 34.17 0.19
C THR A 268 -2.58 34.98 1.40
N LEU A 269 -1.59 34.49 2.14
CA LEU A 269 -0.93 35.18 3.24
C LEU A 269 0.30 35.98 2.74
N SER A 270 1.09 35.38 1.85
CA SER A 270 2.20 36.05 1.15
C SER A 270 2.32 35.51 -0.27
N GLN A 271 2.61 36.40 -1.20
CA GLN A 271 2.91 36.03 -2.59
C GLN A 271 4.28 35.36 -2.67
N PRO A 272 4.49 34.37 -3.53
CA PRO A 272 5.81 33.84 -3.81
C PRO A 272 6.67 34.88 -4.53
N VAL A 273 7.98 34.85 -4.27
CA VAL A 273 8.96 35.69 -4.98
C VAL A 273 9.63 34.81 -6.04
N THR A 274 9.60 35.26 -7.29
CA THR A 274 10.21 34.59 -8.44
C THR A 274 11.71 34.39 -8.23
N GLU A 275 12.17 33.17 -8.53
CA GLU A 275 13.60 32.88 -8.63
C GLU A 275 14.10 33.25 -10.04
N TYR A 276 15.22 33.95 -10.12
CA TYR A 276 15.87 34.26 -11.39
C TYR A 276 17.15 33.45 -11.52
N GLN A 277 17.27 32.73 -12.63
CA GLN A 277 18.43 31.91 -12.95
C GLN A 277 19.02 32.31 -14.33
N ILE A 278 20.33 32.25 -14.43
CA ILE A 278 21.01 32.22 -15.72
C ILE A 278 21.13 30.75 -16.14
N ARG A 279 20.73 30.44 -17.37
CA ARG A 279 20.78 29.10 -17.96
C ARG A 279 21.77 29.10 -19.12
N GLY A 280 22.72 28.14 -19.10
CA GLY A 280 23.66 27.93 -20.19
C GLY A 280 22.97 27.41 -21.45
N THR A 281 23.30 27.97 -22.60
CA THR A 281 22.76 27.56 -23.91
C THR A 281 23.84 27.06 -24.88
N LYS A 282 25.13 27.16 -24.49
CA LYS A 282 26.26 26.68 -25.29
C LYS A 282 26.19 25.16 -25.40
N GLU A 283 26.20 24.62 -26.61
CA GLU A 283 26.24 23.18 -26.83
C GLU A 283 27.50 22.56 -26.22
N ARG A 284 27.33 21.43 -25.53
CA ARG A 284 28.48 20.65 -25.04
C ARG A 284 29.11 19.92 -26.20
N PRO A 285 30.44 19.98 -26.36
CA PRO A 285 31.12 19.19 -27.36
C PRO A 285 30.84 17.69 -27.16
N SER A 286 30.87 16.91 -28.25
CA SER A 286 30.59 15.47 -28.21
C SER A 286 31.58 14.67 -27.32
N TRP A 287 32.73 15.24 -27.05
CA TRP A 287 33.73 14.65 -26.16
C TRP A 287 33.52 15.00 -24.68
N PHE A 288 32.51 15.82 -24.38
CA PHE A 288 32.23 16.16 -22.97
C PHE A 288 31.70 14.91 -22.25
N PRO A 289 32.19 14.61 -21.05
CA PRO A 289 31.74 13.43 -20.30
C PRO A 289 30.24 13.51 -19.98
N THR A 290 29.54 12.38 -20.12
CA THR A 290 28.11 12.25 -19.83
C THR A 290 27.83 11.99 -18.36
N GLY A 291 28.87 11.53 -17.61
CA GLY A 291 28.75 11.13 -16.21
C GLY A 291 28.25 9.69 -16.03
N SER A 292 28.04 8.96 -17.12
CA SER A 292 27.69 7.53 -17.10
C SER A 292 28.66 6.76 -17.98
N PHE A 293 29.18 5.63 -17.48
CA PHE A 293 30.13 4.82 -18.23
C PHE A 293 29.40 3.74 -19.03
N GLY A 294 29.92 3.47 -20.24
CA GLY A 294 29.53 2.34 -21.07
C GLY A 294 30.57 1.23 -21.07
N TRP A 295 30.20 0.04 -21.49
CA TRP A 295 31.13 -1.09 -21.61
C TRP A 295 32.26 -0.77 -22.59
N PRO A 296 33.54 -1.02 -22.17
CA PRO A 296 34.70 -0.69 -23.00
C PRO A 296 34.84 -1.60 -24.22
N CYS A 297 34.34 -2.83 -24.13
CA CYS A 297 34.36 -3.80 -25.23
C CYS A 297 33.31 -4.90 -25.00
N SER A 298 33.01 -5.66 -26.03
CA SER A 298 32.30 -6.93 -25.94
C SER A 298 33.22 -8.02 -25.41
N GLY A 299 32.67 -9.00 -24.68
CA GLY A 299 33.44 -10.13 -24.18
C GLY A 299 32.85 -10.78 -22.95
N VAL A 300 33.63 -11.70 -22.36
CA VAL A 300 33.27 -12.41 -21.13
C VAL A 300 34.19 -11.91 -20.02
N ILE A 301 33.62 -11.63 -18.85
CA ILE A 301 34.44 -11.28 -17.67
C ILE A 301 35.16 -12.54 -17.19
N THR A 302 36.47 -12.49 -17.21
CA THR A 302 37.34 -13.60 -16.78
C THR A 302 38.00 -13.36 -15.44
N SER A 303 38.04 -12.11 -14.94
CA SER A 303 38.49 -11.75 -13.62
C SER A 303 37.74 -10.53 -13.08
N TYR A 304 37.33 -10.63 -11.84
CA TYR A 304 36.55 -9.58 -11.15
C TYR A 304 37.44 -8.70 -10.30
N PHE A 305 36.92 -7.53 -9.93
CA PHE A 305 37.54 -6.63 -8.97
C PHE A 305 37.61 -7.29 -7.58
N GLY A 306 38.77 -7.19 -6.91
CA GLY A 306 38.97 -7.68 -5.57
C GLY A 306 40.13 -8.69 -5.42
N ALA A 307 40.14 -9.44 -4.31
CA ALA A 307 41.16 -10.42 -4.04
C ALA A 307 41.12 -11.59 -5.02
N ARG A 308 42.27 -11.98 -5.59
CA ARG A 308 42.38 -13.10 -6.53
C ARG A 308 43.68 -13.87 -6.37
N ASN A 309 43.70 -15.12 -6.84
CA ASN A 309 44.90 -15.93 -6.99
C ASN A 309 44.96 -16.43 -8.45
N THR A 310 45.88 -15.86 -9.23
CA THR A 310 45.96 -16.14 -10.66
C THR A 310 47.00 -17.20 -11.03
N GLY A 311 47.93 -17.53 -10.12
CA GLY A 311 49.08 -18.35 -10.43
C GLY A 311 50.06 -17.73 -11.46
N ILE A 312 49.81 -16.50 -11.91
CA ILE A 312 50.64 -15.79 -12.92
C ILE A 312 51.75 -15.02 -12.21
N ARG A 313 52.98 -15.29 -12.56
CA ARG A 313 54.12 -14.58 -12.00
C ARG A 313 54.08 -13.09 -12.37
N GLY A 314 54.06 -12.23 -11.34
CA GLY A 314 54.01 -10.77 -11.51
C GLY A 314 52.60 -10.18 -11.52
N ALA A 315 51.54 -10.99 -11.49
CA ALA A 315 50.18 -10.50 -11.34
C ALA A 315 49.87 -10.16 -9.87
N SER A 316 49.08 -9.12 -9.64
CA SER A 316 48.62 -8.72 -8.30
C SER A 316 47.66 -9.74 -7.71
N THR A 317 47.77 -9.95 -6.38
CA THR A 317 46.82 -10.74 -5.58
C THR A 317 45.52 -9.96 -5.25
N TYR A 318 45.47 -8.65 -5.55
CA TYR A 318 44.27 -7.83 -5.50
C TYR A 318 44.09 -7.14 -6.85
N HIS A 319 42.92 -7.36 -7.48
CA HIS A 319 42.62 -6.86 -8.80
C HIS A 319 41.83 -5.56 -8.71
N GLU A 320 42.42 -4.49 -9.16
CA GLU A 320 41.79 -3.14 -9.18
C GLU A 320 41.07 -2.87 -10.51
N ALA A 321 40.61 -3.93 -11.21
CA ALA A 321 40.01 -3.91 -12.53
C ALA A 321 38.94 -4.99 -12.67
N ILE A 322 38.30 -5.01 -13.82
CA ILE A 322 37.68 -6.21 -14.40
C ILE A 322 38.47 -6.59 -15.68
N ASP A 323 38.68 -7.89 -15.89
CA ASP A 323 39.27 -8.41 -17.11
C ASP A 323 38.14 -8.91 -18.06
N ILE A 324 38.04 -8.31 -19.23
CA ILE A 324 37.05 -8.67 -20.26
C ILE A 324 37.78 -9.33 -21.41
N ALA A 325 37.60 -10.66 -21.58
CA ALA A 325 38.29 -11.44 -22.60
C ALA A 325 37.46 -11.55 -23.89
N ASN A 326 38.16 -11.44 -25.03
CA ASN A 326 37.63 -11.68 -26.35
C ASN A 326 38.80 -11.97 -27.33
N SER A 327 38.50 -12.07 -28.61
CA SER A 327 39.50 -12.34 -29.67
C SER A 327 40.51 -11.21 -29.78
N TYR A 328 41.74 -11.57 -30.19
CA TYR A 328 42.78 -10.59 -30.51
C TYR A 328 42.27 -9.56 -31.55
N GLY A 329 42.54 -8.28 -31.30
CA GLY A 329 42.09 -7.17 -32.16
C GLY A 329 40.66 -6.70 -31.94
N THR A 330 39.92 -7.26 -31.00
CA THR A 330 38.57 -6.76 -30.63
C THR A 330 38.63 -5.26 -30.32
N PRO A 331 37.73 -4.44 -30.89
CA PRO A 331 37.69 -2.99 -30.62
C PRO A 331 37.50 -2.69 -29.15
N ILE A 332 38.24 -1.70 -28.66
CA ILE A 332 38.09 -1.12 -27.31
C ILE A 332 37.65 0.32 -27.46
N TYR A 333 36.60 0.69 -26.74
CA TYR A 333 35.93 1.98 -26.83
C TYR A 333 36.07 2.79 -25.55
N ALA A 334 36.11 4.11 -25.67
CA ALA A 334 36.02 5.02 -24.55
C ALA A 334 34.67 4.83 -23.82
N SER A 335 34.72 4.52 -22.53
CA SER A 335 33.52 4.26 -21.72
C SER A 335 32.67 5.50 -21.48
N ASP A 336 33.31 6.70 -21.51
CA ASP A 336 32.65 8.00 -21.55
C ASP A 336 33.54 9.00 -22.33
N GLY A 337 33.02 10.18 -22.60
CA GLY A 337 33.78 11.28 -23.22
C GLY A 337 34.88 11.78 -22.27
N GLY A 338 35.94 12.32 -22.83
CA GLY A 338 37.05 12.84 -22.03
C GLY A 338 38.27 13.22 -22.84
N THR A 339 39.38 13.38 -22.12
CA THR A 339 40.70 13.70 -22.70
C THR A 339 41.66 12.55 -22.42
N VAL A 340 42.37 12.09 -23.44
CA VAL A 340 43.41 11.07 -23.33
C VAL A 340 44.59 11.66 -22.57
N ILE A 341 44.87 11.14 -21.36
CA ILE A 341 45.99 11.61 -20.51
C ILE A 341 47.20 10.66 -20.58
N TYR A 342 47.01 9.48 -21.15
CA TYR A 342 48.08 8.52 -21.40
C TYR A 342 47.74 7.60 -22.58
N ALA A 343 48.71 7.39 -23.48
CA ALA A 343 48.62 6.42 -24.56
C ALA A 343 50.05 5.89 -24.86
N GLY A 344 50.37 4.69 -24.41
CA GLY A 344 51.74 4.15 -24.53
C GLY A 344 51.96 2.87 -23.75
N TRP A 345 53.22 2.40 -23.71
CA TRP A 345 53.65 1.24 -22.94
C TRP A 345 53.81 1.61 -21.45
N MET A 346 53.15 0.89 -20.52
CA MET A 346 53.26 1.09 -19.09
C MET A 346 53.48 -0.23 -18.32
N GLY A 347 54.69 -0.69 -18.22
CA GLY A 347 55.06 -1.83 -17.39
C GLY A 347 54.16 -3.05 -17.51
N GLY A 348 53.57 -3.49 -16.40
CA GLY A 348 52.68 -4.64 -16.35
C GLY A 348 51.41 -4.50 -17.17
N TYR A 349 50.91 -3.27 -17.42
CA TYR A 349 49.71 -3.00 -18.27
C TYR A 349 49.96 -3.20 -19.76
N GLY A 350 51.23 -3.33 -20.22
CA GLY A 350 51.54 -3.32 -21.63
C GLY A 350 51.18 -2.01 -22.29
N TYR A 351 50.60 -2.05 -23.48
CA TYR A 351 49.99 -0.85 -24.11
C TYR A 351 48.72 -0.46 -23.39
N LEU A 352 48.70 0.78 -22.88
CA LEU A 352 47.66 1.34 -22.01
C LEU A 352 47.10 2.67 -22.59
N VAL A 353 45.82 2.84 -22.57
CA VAL A 353 45.14 4.12 -22.70
C VAL A 353 44.58 4.53 -21.34
N LYS A 354 44.71 5.81 -20.97
CA LYS A 354 43.98 6.42 -19.85
C LYS A 354 43.23 7.63 -20.36
N ILE A 355 41.96 7.74 -19.93
CA ILE A 355 41.08 8.87 -20.31
C ILE A 355 40.62 9.55 -19.02
N ASP A 356 40.87 10.85 -18.93
CA ASP A 356 40.32 11.72 -17.89
C ASP A 356 38.96 12.23 -18.32
N HIS A 357 37.94 11.89 -17.52
CA HIS A 357 36.56 12.28 -17.77
C HIS A 357 36.13 13.54 -16.98
N GLY A 358 37.09 14.18 -16.31
CA GLY A 358 36.76 15.28 -15.38
C GLY A 358 36.10 14.79 -14.10
N ASN A 359 35.84 15.70 -13.19
CA ASN A 359 35.29 15.39 -11.87
C ASN A 359 36.03 14.30 -11.07
N GLY A 360 37.33 14.10 -11.38
CA GLY A 360 38.21 13.11 -10.74
C GLY A 360 38.12 11.69 -11.29
N TYR A 361 37.26 11.44 -12.28
CA TYR A 361 37.16 10.10 -12.90
C TYR A 361 38.21 9.92 -13.99
N VAL A 362 38.90 8.77 -13.94
CA VAL A 362 39.85 8.30 -14.96
C VAL A 362 39.56 6.84 -15.30
N THR A 363 39.45 6.48 -16.57
CA THR A 363 39.37 5.09 -17.02
C THR A 363 40.67 4.62 -17.63
N TYR A 364 40.95 3.32 -17.44
CA TYR A 364 42.13 2.64 -17.93
C TYR A 364 41.73 1.49 -18.81
N TYR A 365 42.49 1.29 -19.91
CA TYR A 365 42.29 0.23 -20.90
C TYR A 365 43.63 -0.43 -21.16
N GLY A 366 43.93 -1.56 -20.46
CA GLY A 366 45.23 -2.25 -20.49
C GLY A 366 45.31 -3.40 -21.49
N HIS A 367 46.52 -3.90 -21.67
CA HIS A 367 46.92 -5.07 -22.49
C HIS A 367 46.63 -4.99 -23.99
N ASN A 368 46.51 -3.75 -24.50
CA ASN A 368 46.17 -3.53 -25.92
C ASN A 368 47.23 -4.11 -26.89
N SER A 369 46.79 -4.47 -28.09
CA SER A 369 47.66 -4.81 -29.22
C SER A 369 48.11 -3.59 -30.01
N SER A 370 47.23 -2.57 -30.08
CA SER A 370 47.50 -1.28 -30.72
C SER A 370 46.66 -0.18 -30.10
N LEU A 371 47.21 1.04 -30.12
CA LEU A 371 46.55 2.27 -29.65
C LEU A 371 46.11 3.08 -30.87
N LEU A 372 44.92 3.68 -30.81
CA LEU A 372 44.34 4.42 -31.93
C LEU A 372 44.18 5.93 -31.59
N VAL A 373 44.64 6.33 -30.40
CA VAL A 373 44.53 7.70 -29.86
C VAL A 373 45.88 8.15 -29.31
N SER A 374 46.05 9.47 -29.20
CA SER A 374 47.25 10.13 -28.66
C SER A 374 46.94 10.95 -27.43
N VAL A 375 47.97 11.19 -26.57
CA VAL A 375 47.84 12.07 -25.43
C VAL A 375 47.40 13.47 -25.83
N GLY A 376 46.43 14.03 -25.12
CA GLY A 376 45.80 15.32 -25.41
C GLY A 376 44.61 15.25 -26.35
N GLU A 377 44.34 14.11 -26.96
CA GLU A 377 43.19 13.93 -27.84
C GLU A 377 41.88 13.88 -27.05
N HIS A 378 40.86 14.59 -27.54
CA HIS A 378 39.52 14.50 -27.01
C HIS A 378 38.76 13.35 -27.68
N VAL A 379 38.16 12.50 -26.86
CA VAL A 379 37.40 11.34 -27.31
C VAL A 379 35.94 11.42 -26.84
N HIS A 380 35.00 11.04 -27.71
CA HIS A 380 33.61 10.92 -27.29
C HIS A 380 33.30 9.52 -26.76
N LYS A 381 32.24 9.39 -25.97
CA LYS A 381 31.74 8.09 -25.47
C LYS A 381 31.49 7.16 -26.66
N GLY A 382 32.02 5.94 -26.57
CA GLY A 382 31.92 4.94 -27.64
C GLY A 382 32.90 5.15 -28.82
N GLN A 383 33.83 6.12 -28.75
CA GLN A 383 34.92 6.22 -29.73
C GLN A 383 35.89 5.07 -29.55
N GLN A 384 36.30 4.41 -30.64
CA GLN A 384 37.30 3.37 -30.57
C GLN A 384 38.68 3.98 -30.24
N VAL A 385 39.30 3.52 -29.15
CA VAL A 385 40.57 4.06 -28.61
C VAL A 385 41.74 3.08 -28.71
N ALA A 386 41.43 1.77 -28.80
CA ALA A 386 42.44 0.75 -28.89
C ALA A 386 41.91 -0.55 -29.54
N ARG A 387 42.77 -1.54 -29.66
CA ARG A 387 42.44 -2.92 -30.01
C ARG A 387 42.95 -3.87 -28.92
N MET A 388 42.15 -4.85 -28.56
CA MET A 388 42.46 -5.85 -27.55
C MET A 388 43.72 -6.65 -27.95
N GLY A 389 44.52 -6.97 -26.97
CA GLY A 389 45.72 -7.80 -27.11
C GLY A 389 46.05 -8.56 -25.82
N SER A 390 47.33 -8.91 -25.68
CA SER A 390 47.87 -9.62 -24.49
C SER A 390 49.28 -9.11 -24.17
N THR A 391 49.46 -7.77 -24.28
CA THR A 391 50.77 -7.15 -24.02
C THR A 391 50.97 -6.91 -22.49
N GLY A 392 52.23 -6.85 -22.06
CA GLY A 392 52.55 -6.71 -20.61
C GLY A 392 52.43 -8.01 -19.84
N VAL A 393 51.93 -7.94 -18.59
CA VAL A 393 51.70 -9.12 -17.72
C VAL A 393 50.27 -9.64 -17.98
N SER A 394 50.13 -10.54 -18.93
CA SER A 394 48.85 -11.07 -19.35
C SER A 394 48.98 -12.54 -19.74
N SER A 395 47.96 -13.34 -19.52
CA SER A 395 47.89 -14.77 -19.89
C SER A 395 47.11 -15.05 -21.16
N GLY A 396 46.43 -14.05 -21.73
CA GLY A 396 45.61 -14.18 -22.93
C GLY A 396 44.97 -12.85 -23.34
N ASN A 397 44.27 -12.83 -24.47
CA ASN A 397 43.66 -11.58 -24.95
C ASN A 397 42.54 -11.12 -24.07
N HIS A 398 42.66 -9.94 -23.47
CA HIS A 398 41.64 -9.29 -22.68
C HIS A 398 41.88 -7.78 -22.56
N CYS A 399 40.87 -7.05 -22.13
CA CYS A 399 40.96 -5.67 -21.66
C CYS A 399 40.96 -5.65 -20.13
N ASP A 400 42.04 -5.21 -19.50
CA ASP A 400 42.06 -4.82 -18.09
C ASP A 400 41.44 -3.44 -18.00
N PHE A 401 40.17 -3.39 -17.53
CA PHE A 401 39.37 -2.17 -17.46
C PHE A 401 39.25 -1.68 -16.02
N ARG A 402 39.62 -0.42 -15.80
CA ARG A 402 39.57 0.21 -14.48
C ARG A 402 38.82 1.51 -14.51
N ILE A 403 38.16 1.82 -13.40
CA ILE A 403 37.58 3.13 -13.09
C ILE A 403 38.28 3.63 -11.82
N GLN A 404 38.85 4.83 -11.90
CA GLN A 404 39.48 5.51 -10.76
C GLN A 404 38.74 6.81 -10.48
N LEU A 405 38.50 7.10 -9.19
CA LEU A 405 37.96 8.38 -8.73
C LEU A 405 38.93 8.98 -7.72
N ASN A 406 39.42 10.19 -8.00
CA ASN A 406 40.37 10.92 -7.14
C ASN A 406 41.55 10.06 -6.65
N GLY A 407 42.12 9.23 -7.54
CA GLY A 407 43.26 8.37 -7.25
C GLY A 407 42.89 6.99 -6.67
N THR A 408 41.64 6.73 -6.31
CA THR A 408 41.22 5.43 -5.73
C THR A 408 40.52 4.58 -6.81
N PHE A 409 40.91 3.33 -7.00
CA PHE A 409 40.25 2.41 -7.91
C PHE A 409 38.94 1.89 -7.34
N LEU A 410 37.92 1.86 -8.17
CA LEU A 410 36.56 1.46 -7.85
C LEU A 410 36.20 0.19 -8.62
N ASN A 411 35.24 -0.59 -8.09
CA ASN A 411 34.72 -1.74 -8.83
C ASN A 411 33.94 -1.26 -10.08
N PRO A 412 34.44 -1.55 -11.30
CA PRO A 412 33.81 -1.04 -12.54
C PRO A 412 32.36 -1.50 -12.71
N LEU A 413 32.00 -2.68 -12.19
CA LEU A 413 30.63 -3.21 -12.31
C LEU A 413 29.55 -2.40 -11.60
N ASN A 414 29.96 -1.49 -10.70
CA ASN A 414 29.01 -0.58 -10.04
C ASN A 414 28.70 0.65 -10.90
N TYR A 415 29.35 0.80 -12.05
CA TYR A 415 29.30 2.00 -12.90
C TYR A 415 28.94 1.72 -14.37
N LEU A 416 28.93 0.43 -14.79
CA LEU A 416 28.64 -0.05 -16.15
C LEU A 416 27.19 -0.47 -16.35
#